data_6567dbf9c66cb3541485c78681be8a37
#
_entry.id   6567dbf9c66cb3541485c78681be8a37
#
_cell.length_a   1.000
_cell.length_b   1.000
_cell.length_c   1.000
_cell.angle_alpha   90.00
_cell.angle_beta   90.00
_cell.angle_gamma   90.00
#
_symmetry.space_group_name_H-M   'P 1'
#
loop_
_entity.id
_entity.type
_entity.pdbx_description
1 polymer ?
#
loop_
_entity_poly.entity_id
_entity_poly.type
_entity_poly.pdbx_seq_one_letter_code
_entity_poly.pdbx_strand_id
1 'polypeptide(L)'
;MTVKSIWERIKSRKIILYNIEAKKIDKNFDQDSSDISLETIVEIVNSDSETLSIKADTKVSFIPESLFSINIGHFVEYKLINKLDDKEIEDNINELMAPIAVEVSYLISFLTQK
;
A
#
# COMPACT_ATOMS: atom_id res chain seq x y z
N MET A 1 -15.93 27.23 -8.41
CA MET A 1 -16.20 26.14 -7.48
C MET A 1 -14.89 25.44 -7.11
N THR A 2 -14.56 25.43 -5.84
CA THR A 2 -13.33 24.81 -5.39
C THR A 2 -13.62 23.35 -5.01
N VAL A 3 -12.92 22.44 -5.64
CA VAL A 3 -12.98 21.04 -5.26
C VAL A 3 -12.01 20.84 -4.11
N LYS A 4 -12.53 20.48 -2.95
CA LYS A 4 -11.66 20.25 -1.80
C LYS A 4 -10.95 18.92 -1.93
N SER A 5 -9.67 18.94 -1.67
CA SER A 5 -8.87 17.72 -1.61
C SER A 5 -9.34 16.87 -0.43
N ILE A 6 -9.26 15.56 -0.60
CA ILE A 6 -9.58 14.63 0.50
C ILE A 6 -8.71 14.93 1.74
N TRP A 7 -7.51 15.44 1.52
CA TRP A 7 -6.58 15.75 2.62
C TRP A 7 -7.10 16.86 3.54
N GLU A 8 -7.97 17.73 3.04
CA GLU A 8 -8.56 18.79 3.86
C GLU A 8 -9.54 18.23 4.88
N ARG A 9 -9.98 17.00 4.71
CA ARG A 9 -10.91 16.34 5.63
C ARG A 9 -10.19 15.41 6.61
N ILE A 10 -8.87 15.38 6.55
CA ILE A 10 -8.06 14.51 7.40
C ILE A 10 -7.27 15.36 8.38
N LYS A 11 -7.43 15.07 9.67
CA LYS A 11 -6.71 15.74 10.74
C LYS A 11 -5.29 15.21 10.89
N SER A 12 -5.14 13.90 10.84
CA SER A 12 -3.86 13.26 11.05
C SER A 12 -3.84 11.89 10.39
N ARG A 13 -2.64 11.38 10.22
CA ARG A 13 -2.40 10.11 9.56
C ARG A 13 -1.37 9.33 10.36
N LYS A 14 -1.61 8.04 10.50
CA LYS A 14 -0.65 7.14 11.12
C LYS A 14 -0.48 5.93 10.21
N ILE A 15 0.74 5.63 9.82
CA ILE A 15 1.06 4.48 8.98
C ILE A 15 1.81 3.47 9.84
N ILE A 16 1.34 2.24 9.83
CA ILE A 16 1.95 1.16 10.59
C ILE A 16 2.36 0.06 9.61
N LEU A 17 3.62 -0.30 9.65
CA LEU A 17 4.11 -1.48 8.95
C LEU A 17 3.92 -2.65 9.91
N TYR A 18 2.95 -3.52 9.63
CA TYR A 18 2.67 -4.63 10.55
C TYR A 18 3.28 -5.95 10.10
N ASN A 19 3.68 -6.05 8.85
CA ASN A 19 4.26 -7.28 8.33
C ASN A 19 5.22 -6.98 7.18
N ILE A 20 6.36 -7.61 7.20
CA ILE A 20 7.26 -7.62 6.06
C ILE A 20 7.89 -9.01 6.00
N GLU A 21 7.80 -9.63 4.85
CA GLU A 21 8.31 -10.97 4.65
C GLU A 21 8.92 -11.06 3.27
N ALA A 22 10.18 -11.43 3.21
CA ALA A 22 10.89 -11.59 1.96
C ALA A 22 11.35 -13.04 1.84
N LYS A 23 11.03 -13.65 0.72
CA LYS A 23 11.41 -15.03 0.44
C LYS A 23 12.12 -15.13 -0.88
N LYS A 24 13.19 -15.89 -0.89
CA LYS A 24 13.84 -16.26 -2.12
C LYS A 24 13.18 -17.53 -2.64
N ILE A 25 12.74 -17.47 -3.88
CA ILE A 25 12.09 -18.61 -4.50
C ILE A 25 13.10 -19.37 -5.35
N ASP A 26 13.32 -20.63 -5.01
CA ASP A 26 14.23 -21.50 -5.71
C ASP A 26 13.53 -22.17 -6.87
N LYS A 27 13.43 -21.46 -7.98
CA LYS A 27 12.88 -22.02 -9.20
C LYS A 27 13.75 -21.64 -10.37
N ASN A 28 13.98 -22.61 -11.24
CA ASN A 28 14.66 -22.34 -12.49
C ASN A 28 13.65 -21.82 -13.50
N PHE A 29 13.80 -20.57 -13.86
CA PHE A 29 13.01 -19.99 -14.94
C PHE A 29 13.93 -19.66 -16.10
N ASP A 30 13.51 -20.11 -17.26
CA ASP A 30 14.23 -19.83 -18.51
C ASP A 30 13.73 -18.54 -19.15
N GLN A 31 13.41 -17.55 -18.36
CA GLN A 31 12.89 -16.32 -18.90
C GLN A 31 13.85 -15.16 -18.69
N ASP A 32 14.05 -14.44 -19.76
CA ASP A 32 14.92 -13.27 -19.77
C ASP A 32 14.22 -11.98 -19.40
N SER A 33 13.00 -12.05 -18.91
CA SER A 33 12.29 -10.84 -18.55
C SER A 33 12.61 -10.39 -17.14
N SER A 34 12.90 -9.12 -16.97
CA SER A 34 13.23 -8.53 -15.69
C SER A 34 12.05 -7.73 -15.15
N ASP A 35 10.87 -8.31 -15.23
CA ASP A 35 9.66 -7.61 -14.81
C ASP A 35 9.41 -7.77 -13.33
N ILE A 36 8.98 -6.68 -12.73
CA ILE A 36 8.52 -6.66 -11.35
C ILE A 36 7.01 -6.67 -11.39
N SER A 37 6.42 -7.66 -10.75
CA SER A 37 4.98 -7.74 -10.61
C SER A 37 4.59 -7.22 -9.22
N LEU A 38 3.64 -6.32 -9.19
CA LEU A 38 3.19 -5.70 -7.95
C LEU A 38 1.68 -5.81 -7.86
N GLU A 39 1.21 -6.36 -6.76
CA GLU A 39 -0.21 -6.51 -6.52
C GLU A 39 -0.53 -6.04 -5.11
N THR A 40 -1.53 -5.19 -4.98
CA THR A 40 -1.93 -4.69 -3.67
C THR A 40 -3.41 -5.01 -3.44
N ILE A 41 -3.68 -5.60 -2.29
CA ILE A 41 -5.04 -5.86 -1.85
C ILE A 41 -5.36 -4.87 -0.74
N VAL A 42 -6.43 -4.11 -0.94
CA VAL A 42 -6.85 -3.05 -0.03
C VAL A 42 -8.15 -3.45 0.65
N GLU A 43 -8.18 -3.32 1.97
CA GLU A 43 -9.36 -3.62 2.75
C GLU A 43 -9.65 -2.47 3.71
N ILE A 44 -10.89 -2.01 3.72
CA ILE A 44 -11.30 -1.00 4.69
C ILE A 44 -11.70 -1.73 5.96
N VAL A 45 -10.91 -1.51 7.02
CA VAL A 45 -11.09 -2.23 8.28
C VAL A 45 -12.10 -1.52 9.17
N ASN A 46 -12.07 -0.19 9.16
CA ASN A 46 -12.95 0.62 9.97
C ASN A 46 -13.25 1.94 9.30
N SER A 47 -14.51 2.34 9.35
CA SER A 47 -14.94 3.63 8.82
C SER A 47 -16.05 4.18 9.69
N ASP A 48 -15.72 5.18 10.48
CA ASP A 48 -16.69 5.85 11.32
C ASP A 48 -16.55 7.37 11.19
N SER A 49 -17.23 8.12 12.05
CA SER A 49 -17.25 9.58 11.94
C SER A 49 -15.89 10.23 12.20
N GLU A 50 -15.01 9.54 12.90
CA GLU A 50 -13.74 10.12 13.33
C GLU A 50 -12.52 9.41 12.77
N THR A 51 -12.67 8.17 12.29
CA THR A 51 -11.54 7.35 11.92
C THR A 51 -11.82 6.54 10.67
N LEU A 52 -10.85 6.51 9.78
CA LEU A 52 -10.84 5.62 8.63
C LEU A 52 -9.57 4.78 8.70
N SER A 53 -9.73 3.47 8.78
CA SER A 53 -8.61 2.54 8.87
C SER A 53 -8.59 1.65 7.64
N ILE A 54 -7.45 1.59 6.99
CA ILE A 54 -7.26 0.84 5.75
C ILE A 54 -6.08 -0.11 5.92
N LYS A 55 -6.30 -1.35 5.52
CA LYS A 55 -5.26 -2.37 5.51
C LYS A 55 -4.84 -2.60 4.06
N ALA A 56 -3.55 -2.58 3.80
CA ALA A 56 -3.01 -2.79 2.47
C ALA A 56 -1.94 -3.87 2.52
N ASP A 57 -2.18 -4.94 1.78
CA ASP A 57 -1.22 -6.02 1.64
C ASP A 57 -0.65 -6.00 0.23
N THR A 58 0.64 -5.75 0.13
CA THR A 58 1.32 -5.63 -1.14
C THR A 58 2.22 -6.82 -1.36
N LYS A 59 2.02 -7.48 -2.49
CA LYS A 59 2.86 -8.60 -2.90
C LYS A 59 3.72 -8.15 -4.08
N VAL A 60 5.02 -8.28 -3.92
CA VAL A 60 5.98 -7.92 -4.94
C VAL A 60 6.68 -9.20 -5.38
N SER A 61 6.66 -9.48 -6.67
CA SER A 61 7.33 -10.63 -7.24
C SER A 61 8.34 -10.16 -8.25
N PHE A 62 9.55 -10.65 -8.15
CA PHE A 62 10.62 -10.35 -9.09
C PHE A 62 10.84 -11.55 -9.99
N ILE A 63 10.86 -11.27 -11.26
CA ILE A 63 11.20 -12.23 -12.29
C ILE A 63 12.32 -11.57 -13.08
N PRO A 64 13.48 -12.14 -13.24
CA PRO A 64 13.96 -13.50 -13.31
C PRO A 64 15.08 -13.79 -12.32
N GLU A 65 16.03 -14.45 -12.54
CA GLU A 65 17.32 -14.85 -11.97
C GLU A 65 17.35 -15.12 -10.47
N SER A 66 16.92 -14.21 -9.66
CA SER A 66 16.75 -14.47 -8.24
C SER A 66 15.33 -14.09 -7.91
N LEU A 67 14.49 -15.08 -7.86
CA LEU A 67 13.10 -14.84 -7.56
C LEU A 67 12.96 -14.51 -6.09
N PHE A 68 12.58 -13.26 -5.84
CA PHE A 68 12.18 -12.85 -4.52
C PHE A 68 10.68 -12.65 -4.53
N SER A 69 10.06 -13.06 -3.47
CA SER A 69 8.69 -12.69 -3.18
C SER A 69 8.71 -11.88 -1.90
N ILE A 70 8.18 -10.68 -1.96
CA ILE A 70 8.12 -9.80 -0.80
C ILE A 70 6.66 -9.51 -0.51
N ASN A 71 6.24 -9.77 0.72
CA ASN A 71 4.91 -9.41 1.17
C ASN A 71 5.05 -8.32 2.22
N ILE A 72 4.37 -7.21 1.98
CA ILE A 72 4.45 -6.05 2.86
C ILE A 72 3.03 -5.68 3.28
N GLY A 73 2.79 -5.71 4.58
CA GLY A 73 1.51 -5.36 5.13
C GLY A 73 1.54 -4.01 5.83
N HIS A 74 0.71 -3.11 5.37
CA HIS A 74 0.56 -1.78 5.96
C HIS A 74 -0.83 -1.59 6.50
N PHE A 75 -0.90 -0.77 7.53
CA PHE A 75 -2.14 -0.33 8.13
C PHE A 75 -2.06 1.18 8.22
N VAL A 76 -3.03 1.87 7.66
CA VAL A 76 -3.06 3.32 7.75
C VAL A 76 -4.33 3.73 8.47
N GLU A 77 -4.18 4.62 9.43
CA GLU A 77 -5.28 5.18 10.18
C GLU A 77 -5.34 6.67 9.95
N TYR A 78 -6.47 7.13 9.44
CA TYR A 78 -6.73 8.54 9.23
C TYR A 78 -7.71 9.01 10.28
N LYS A 79 -7.34 10.09 10.98
CA LYS A 79 -8.28 10.80 11.85
C LYS A 79 -8.99 11.83 11.01
N LEU A 80 -10.30 11.80 11.04
CA LEU A 80 -11.14 12.61 10.15
C LEU A 80 -11.75 13.80 10.86
N ILE A 81 -11.96 14.88 10.11
CA ILE A 81 -12.71 16.02 10.61
C ILE A 81 -14.18 15.66 10.63
N ASN A 82 -14.65 14.96 9.59
CA ASN A 82 -16.00 14.42 9.53
C ASN A 82 -15.98 13.13 8.69
N LYS A 83 -17.05 12.36 8.83
CA LYS A 83 -17.13 11.06 8.19
C LYS A 83 -17.05 11.17 6.67
N LEU A 84 -16.32 10.23 6.08
CA LEU A 84 -16.29 10.01 4.64
C LEU A 84 -17.28 8.91 4.31
N ASP A 85 -18.12 9.13 3.31
CA ASP A 85 -19.02 8.07 2.88
C ASP A 85 -18.31 7.10 1.94
N ASP A 86 -18.94 5.97 1.66
CA ASP A 86 -18.31 4.91 0.89
C ASP A 86 -17.89 5.38 -0.51
N LYS A 87 -18.67 6.24 -1.12
CA LYS A 87 -18.34 6.76 -2.44
C LYS A 87 -17.14 7.70 -2.40
N GLU A 88 -17.07 8.53 -1.38
CA GLU A 88 -15.93 9.43 -1.21
C GLU A 88 -14.64 8.64 -1.01
N ILE A 89 -14.71 7.57 -0.25
CA ILE A 89 -13.57 6.69 -0.02
C ILE A 89 -13.16 6.04 -1.35
N GLU A 90 -14.12 5.48 -2.07
CA GLU A 90 -13.85 4.81 -3.34
C GLU A 90 -13.26 5.77 -4.38
N ASP A 91 -13.83 6.97 -4.49
CA ASP A 91 -13.38 7.96 -5.46
C ASP A 91 -11.98 8.48 -5.15
N ASN A 92 -11.56 8.42 -3.89
CA ASN A 92 -10.26 8.94 -3.46
C ASN A 92 -9.30 7.87 -2.98
N ILE A 93 -9.60 6.62 -3.27
CA ILE A 93 -8.79 5.52 -2.74
C ILE A 93 -7.32 5.61 -3.19
N ASN A 94 -7.08 6.04 -4.42
CA ASN A 94 -5.72 6.17 -4.91
C ASN A 94 -4.93 7.22 -4.13
N GLU A 95 -5.58 8.33 -3.80
CA GLU A 95 -4.94 9.36 -2.98
C GLU A 95 -4.72 8.89 -1.56
N LEU A 96 -5.70 8.19 -1.00
CA LEU A 96 -5.59 7.65 0.35
C LEU A 96 -4.49 6.60 0.46
N MET A 97 -4.22 5.89 -0.62
CA MET A 97 -3.18 4.87 -0.64
C MET A 97 -1.81 5.40 -1.06
N ALA A 98 -1.73 6.63 -1.55
CA ALA A 98 -0.47 7.20 -2.03
C ALA A 98 0.65 7.16 -0.98
N PRO A 99 0.42 7.50 0.29
CA PRO A 99 1.47 7.40 1.30
C PRO A 99 2.01 5.98 1.47
N ILE A 100 1.12 4.99 1.36
CA ILE A 100 1.54 3.58 1.45
C ILE A 100 2.37 3.20 0.22
N ALA A 101 1.98 3.67 -0.95
CA ALA A 101 2.73 3.38 -2.18
C ALA A 101 4.16 3.93 -2.10
N VAL A 102 4.33 5.12 -1.54
CA VAL A 102 5.66 5.70 -1.32
C VAL A 102 6.47 4.84 -0.36
N GLU A 103 5.86 4.43 0.74
CA GLU A 103 6.49 3.59 1.74
C GLU A 103 6.92 2.24 1.15
N VAL A 104 6.04 1.62 0.37
CA VAL A 104 6.33 0.34 -0.29
C VAL A 104 7.50 0.48 -1.25
N SER A 105 7.51 1.53 -2.06
CA SER A 105 8.61 1.77 -2.99
C SER A 105 9.94 1.92 -2.27
N TYR A 106 9.92 2.62 -1.16
CA TYR A 106 11.11 2.82 -0.35
C TYR A 106 11.62 1.49 0.22
N LEU A 107 10.72 0.68 0.75
CA LEU A 107 11.06 -0.61 1.33
C LEU A 107 11.61 -1.57 0.27
N ILE A 108 11.01 -1.59 -0.91
CA ILE A 108 11.48 -2.42 -2.00
C ILE A 108 12.90 -2.04 -2.39
N SER A 109 13.15 -0.73 -2.52
CA SER A 109 14.48 -0.25 -2.86
C SER A 109 15.51 -0.66 -1.80
N PHE A 110 15.12 -0.54 -0.54
CA PHE A 110 15.99 -0.91 0.56
C PHE A 110 16.31 -2.40 0.58
N LEU A 111 15.29 -3.24 0.37
CA LEU A 111 15.45 -4.70 0.43
C LEU A 111 16.20 -5.28 -0.77
N THR A 112 16.13 -4.61 -1.90
CA THR A 112 16.79 -5.08 -3.13
C THR A 112 18.16 -4.45 -3.33
N GLN A 113 18.53 -3.54 -2.48
CA GLN A 113 19.83 -2.88 -2.53
C GLN A 113 20.92 -3.82 -2.03
N LYS A 114 21.97 -3.91 -2.78
CA LYS A 114 23.10 -4.74 -2.39
C LYS A 114 24.29 -3.90 -1.97
#